data_aaa573248dd8aea82f687a84d95c1f16
#
_entry.id   aaa573248dd8aea82f687a84d95c1f16
#
_cell.length_a   1.000
_cell.length_b   1.000
_cell.length_c   1.000
_cell.angle_alpha   90.00
_cell.angle_beta   90.00
_cell.angle_gamma   90.00
#
_symmetry.space_group_name_H-M   'P 1'
#
loop_
_entity.id
_entity.type
_entity.pdbx_description
1 polymer ?
#
loop_
_entity_poly.entity_id
_entity_poly.type
_entity_poly.pdbx_seq_one_letter_code
_entity_poly.pdbx_strand_id
1 'polypeptide(L)'
;MKKFFTYIIICSTFLTVQSIHSSIIDTSKVFGVTIDGINKISNIVSSLSKHYKKPTTRIVFDEWIPATDYQDAVNSISNVSFIMGELLDSYYMNQYSLSQYAARTNEYLNLLGNKVNIWEIGNEINGEWLGSTPSVVAKMDTAYKIVKLANKKTALTLYYNKVCYENPQNEMFRWAVNNIPQYMKSGLDYVWVSYYEDDCNNFQPNWQVVIDSLGKIFPNAKLGIGECGTSNSNKKAAYIKRYYSMKIKHERYVGGYFWWYYRQDCVPNTKALWSTLDTAMCGIKHEIGGVGDNYNKLARLSNYPNPFNPSTKINYSVPVGQRVSLKVYDMIGRDVALLVDEWKGEGDYTIDYYPTNMNSGVYFYKLTMENHTLVNRMILIK
;
A
#
# COMPACT_ATOMS: atom_id res chain seq x y z
N MET A 1 40.86 70.11 18.13
CA MET A 1 40.77 68.66 17.91
C MET A 1 39.28 68.19 18.04
N LYS A 2 38.58 68.07 16.93
CA LYS A 2 37.20 67.65 16.91
C LYS A 2 37.17 66.14 16.61
N LYS A 3 36.64 65.34 17.54
CA LYS A 3 36.39 63.90 17.33
C LYS A 3 35.06 63.68 16.64
N PHE A 4 35.11 63.09 15.44
CA PHE A 4 33.95 62.56 14.74
C PHE A 4 33.60 61.20 15.30
N PHE A 5 32.36 61.02 15.78
CA PHE A 5 31.79 59.73 16.09
C PHE A 5 30.99 59.26 14.88
N THR A 6 31.42 58.17 14.26
CA THR A 6 30.68 57.51 13.17
C THR A 6 29.77 56.45 13.81
N TYR A 7 28.44 56.62 13.69
CA TYR A 7 27.48 55.60 14.05
C TYR A 7 27.33 54.61 12.90
N ILE A 8 27.70 53.37 13.17
CA ILE A 8 27.40 52.24 12.25
C ILE A 8 26.02 51.70 12.62
N ILE A 9 25.04 51.90 11.73
CA ILE A 9 23.72 51.28 11.83
C ILE A 9 23.83 49.86 11.27
N ILE A 10 23.80 48.88 12.16
CA ILE A 10 23.67 47.46 11.76
C ILE A 10 22.20 47.17 11.50
N CYS A 11 21.85 47.09 10.21
CA CYS A 11 20.55 46.67 9.79
C CYS A 11 20.49 45.12 9.87
N SER A 12 19.95 44.59 10.96
CA SER A 12 19.69 43.16 11.11
C SER A 12 18.46 42.76 10.31
N THR A 13 18.64 42.24 9.11
CA THR A 13 17.59 41.57 8.36
C THR A 13 17.30 40.23 9.02
N PHE A 14 16.19 40.16 9.72
CA PHE A 14 15.62 38.86 10.15
C PHE A 14 15.14 38.11 8.91
N LEU A 15 15.96 37.16 8.44
CA LEU A 15 15.49 36.12 7.53
C LEU A 15 14.59 35.16 8.32
N THR A 16 13.29 35.32 8.19
CA THR A 16 12.35 34.29 8.61
C THR A 16 12.51 33.08 7.70
N VAL A 17 13.19 32.07 8.20
CA VAL A 17 13.21 30.75 7.57
C VAL A 17 11.79 30.19 7.72
N GLN A 18 10.96 30.37 6.71
CA GLN A 18 9.73 29.57 6.58
C GLN A 18 10.16 28.12 6.37
N SER A 19 9.94 27.29 7.37
CA SER A 19 10.05 25.86 7.23
C SER A 19 9.08 25.38 6.17
N ILE A 20 9.60 25.10 4.99
CA ILE A 20 8.85 24.36 3.96
C ILE A 20 8.63 22.96 4.55
N HIS A 21 7.45 22.73 5.12
CA HIS A 21 6.97 21.37 5.36
C HIS A 21 6.73 20.74 3.98
N SER A 22 7.78 20.23 3.35
CA SER A 22 7.60 19.22 2.32
C SER A 22 6.93 18.05 3.03
N SER A 23 5.72 17.71 2.65
CA SER A 23 5.09 16.46 3.05
C SER A 23 6.01 15.35 2.53
N ILE A 24 6.91 14.87 3.37
CA ILE A 24 7.72 13.70 3.09
C ILE A 24 6.70 12.60 2.83
N ILE A 25 6.63 12.12 1.58
CA ILE A 25 5.86 10.93 1.26
C ILE A 25 6.45 9.83 2.14
N ASP A 26 5.65 9.38 3.11
CA ASP A 26 6.07 8.31 4.03
C ASP A 26 6.20 7.01 3.25
N THR A 27 7.39 6.78 2.69
CA THR A 27 7.74 5.56 1.96
C THR A 27 7.99 4.37 2.90
N SER A 28 7.92 4.58 4.22
CA SER A 28 8.08 3.52 5.23
C SER A 28 6.81 2.68 5.41
N LYS A 29 5.65 3.19 5.00
CA LYS A 29 4.37 2.49 5.13
C LYS A 29 4.12 1.53 3.97
N VAL A 30 3.63 0.36 4.32
CA VAL A 30 3.13 -0.66 3.37
C VAL A 30 1.61 -0.54 3.31
N PHE A 31 1.06 -0.35 2.13
CA PHE A 31 -0.38 -0.38 1.86
C PHE A 31 -0.67 -1.64 1.05
N GLY A 32 -0.99 -2.71 1.75
CA GLY A 32 -1.16 -4.03 1.17
C GLY A 32 -2.55 -4.25 0.60
N VAL A 33 -2.61 -5.01 -0.48
CA VAL A 33 -3.84 -5.59 -1.04
C VAL A 33 -3.55 -7.01 -1.47
N THR A 34 -4.53 -7.92 -1.37
CA THR A 34 -4.35 -9.32 -1.77
C THR A 34 -5.11 -9.63 -3.06
N ILE A 35 -4.48 -10.33 -3.98
CA ILE A 35 -5.12 -10.94 -5.13
C ILE A 35 -4.99 -12.47 -5.04
N ASP A 36 -6.13 -13.13 -5.03
CA ASP A 36 -6.31 -14.58 -4.94
C ASP A 36 -6.47 -15.22 -6.33
N GLY A 37 -5.96 -14.57 -7.35
CA GLY A 37 -5.97 -15.06 -8.74
C GLY A 37 -5.67 -13.96 -9.73
N ILE A 38 -5.20 -14.37 -10.90
CA ILE A 38 -4.69 -13.47 -11.95
C ILE A 38 -5.64 -13.30 -13.15
N ASN A 39 -6.85 -13.85 -13.08
CA ASN A 39 -7.85 -13.69 -14.13
C ASN A 39 -8.20 -12.20 -14.34
N LYS A 40 -8.33 -11.78 -15.60
CA LYS A 40 -8.59 -10.39 -15.99
C LYS A 40 -7.49 -9.44 -15.50
N ILE A 41 -6.25 -9.83 -15.67
CA ILE A 41 -5.05 -9.10 -15.20
C ILE A 41 -5.06 -7.62 -15.60
N SER A 42 -5.56 -7.27 -16.79
CA SER A 42 -5.67 -5.87 -17.25
C SER A 42 -6.53 -5.01 -16.31
N ASN A 43 -7.64 -5.55 -15.78
CA ASN A 43 -8.49 -4.85 -14.82
C ASN A 43 -7.79 -4.71 -13.45
N ILE A 44 -7.06 -5.74 -13.03
CA ILE A 44 -6.27 -5.71 -11.80
C ILE A 44 -5.21 -4.62 -11.90
N VAL A 45 -4.39 -4.64 -12.95
CA VAL A 45 -3.33 -3.64 -13.19
C VAL A 45 -3.90 -2.22 -13.28
N SER A 46 -5.02 -2.05 -14.01
CA SER A 46 -5.72 -0.76 -14.09
C SER A 46 -6.19 -0.27 -12.71
N SER A 47 -6.72 -1.17 -11.88
CA SER A 47 -7.21 -0.80 -10.54
C SER A 47 -6.06 -0.45 -9.59
N LEU A 48 -4.96 -1.22 -9.65
CA LEU A 48 -3.75 -0.96 -8.85
C LEU A 48 -3.07 0.36 -9.22
N SER A 49 -2.98 0.66 -10.52
CA SER A 49 -2.28 1.85 -11.03
C SER A 49 -2.96 3.17 -10.66
N LYS A 50 -4.24 3.13 -10.30
CA LYS A 50 -5.02 4.32 -9.99
C LYS A 50 -5.00 4.71 -8.52
N HIS A 51 -4.47 3.86 -7.64
CA HIS A 51 -4.32 4.22 -6.23
C HIS A 51 -3.37 5.40 -6.06
N TYR A 52 -3.75 6.33 -5.20
CA TYR A 52 -2.93 7.49 -4.85
C TYR A 52 -1.60 7.07 -4.22
N LYS A 53 -1.62 6.08 -3.35
CA LYS A 53 -0.42 5.44 -2.78
C LYS A 53 -0.10 4.18 -3.57
N LYS A 54 1.15 4.04 -4.02
CA LYS A 54 1.58 2.80 -4.68
C LYS A 54 1.39 1.62 -3.71
N PRO A 55 0.52 0.65 -4.03
CA PRO A 55 0.26 -0.46 -3.14
C PRO A 55 1.41 -1.48 -3.13
N THR A 56 1.35 -2.40 -2.17
CA THR A 56 2.04 -3.68 -2.21
C THR A 56 1.00 -4.76 -2.47
N THR A 57 1.07 -5.41 -3.60
CA THR A 57 0.16 -6.49 -3.96
C THR A 57 0.71 -7.82 -3.47
N ARG A 58 0.00 -8.44 -2.54
CA ARG A 58 0.21 -9.85 -2.18
C ARG A 58 -0.44 -10.70 -3.25
N ILE A 59 0.35 -11.53 -3.90
CA ILE A 59 -0.12 -12.50 -4.90
C ILE A 59 -0.11 -13.86 -4.25
N VAL A 60 -1.28 -14.46 -4.12
CA VAL A 60 -1.42 -15.85 -3.69
C VAL A 60 -1.10 -16.73 -4.88
N PHE A 61 -0.04 -17.50 -4.77
CA PHE A 61 0.30 -18.50 -5.80
C PHE A 61 -0.45 -19.78 -5.50
N ASP A 62 -1.41 -20.13 -6.36
CA ASP A 62 -2.24 -21.32 -6.20
C ASP A 62 -1.41 -22.60 -6.08
N GLU A 63 -1.94 -23.57 -5.36
CA GLU A 63 -1.31 -24.87 -5.17
C GLU A 63 -1.13 -25.61 -6.50
N TRP A 64 -0.02 -26.32 -6.64
CA TRP A 64 0.35 -27.16 -7.79
C TRP A 64 0.49 -26.41 -9.14
N ILE A 65 0.29 -25.12 -9.18
CA ILE A 65 0.48 -24.30 -10.38
C ILE A 65 1.97 -23.95 -10.51
N PRO A 66 2.58 -24.05 -11.70
CA PRO A 66 3.97 -23.69 -11.91
C PRO A 66 4.16 -22.17 -11.95
N ALA A 67 5.35 -21.71 -11.57
CA ALA A 67 5.69 -20.28 -11.54
C ALA A 67 5.59 -19.58 -12.90
N THR A 68 5.73 -20.35 -14.00
CA THR A 68 5.58 -19.85 -15.38
C THR A 68 4.24 -19.21 -15.65
N ASP A 69 3.17 -19.73 -15.05
CA ASP A 69 1.82 -19.26 -15.27
C ASP A 69 1.57 -17.85 -14.65
N TYR A 70 2.41 -17.46 -13.69
CA TYR A 70 2.36 -16.15 -13.05
C TYR A 70 3.27 -15.10 -13.68
N GLN A 71 4.16 -15.48 -14.61
CA GLN A 71 5.23 -14.61 -15.10
C GLN A 71 4.70 -13.32 -15.73
N ASP A 72 3.72 -13.41 -16.62
CA ASP A 72 3.13 -12.25 -17.30
C ASP A 72 2.35 -11.35 -16.32
N ALA A 73 1.64 -11.95 -15.39
CA ALA A 73 0.91 -11.22 -14.37
C ALA A 73 1.86 -10.47 -13.42
N VAL A 74 2.90 -11.14 -12.93
CA VAL A 74 3.93 -10.54 -12.07
C VAL A 74 4.67 -9.42 -12.80
N ASN A 75 5.03 -9.62 -14.08
CA ASN A 75 5.64 -8.58 -14.90
C ASN A 75 4.74 -7.33 -15.01
N SER A 76 3.46 -7.54 -15.28
CA SER A 76 2.48 -6.45 -15.44
C SER A 76 2.24 -5.71 -14.13
N ILE A 77 2.05 -6.43 -13.02
CA ILE A 77 1.79 -5.86 -11.69
C ILE A 77 3.03 -5.11 -11.17
N SER A 78 4.25 -5.61 -11.41
CA SER A 78 5.48 -4.98 -10.92
C SER A 78 5.68 -3.54 -11.41
N ASN A 79 5.05 -3.16 -12.52
CA ASN A 79 5.12 -1.81 -13.05
C ASN A 79 4.29 -0.80 -12.22
N VAL A 80 3.23 -1.27 -11.56
CA VAL A 80 2.24 -0.41 -10.88
C VAL A 80 2.18 -0.63 -9.37
N SER A 81 2.75 -1.72 -8.86
CA SER A 81 2.71 -2.12 -7.46
C SER A 81 4.07 -2.69 -7.02
N PHE A 82 4.37 -2.66 -5.72
CA PHE A 82 5.32 -3.59 -5.13
C PHE A 82 4.66 -4.97 -5.04
N ILE A 83 5.45 -6.03 -4.97
CA ILE A 83 4.90 -7.40 -4.92
C ILE A 83 5.41 -8.13 -3.68
N MET A 84 4.47 -8.71 -2.93
CA MET A 84 4.73 -9.78 -1.97
C MET A 84 4.20 -11.08 -2.57
N GLY A 85 5.07 -12.06 -2.76
CA GLY A 85 4.68 -13.39 -3.27
C GLY A 85 4.43 -14.33 -2.11
N GLU A 86 3.22 -14.81 -1.99
CA GLU A 86 2.85 -15.88 -1.08
C GLU A 86 3.13 -17.23 -1.72
N LEU A 87 4.10 -17.96 -1.17
CA LEU A 87 4.54 -19.22 -1.75
C LEU A 87 3.46 -20.29 -1.74
N LEU A 88 2.60 -20.30 -0.74
CA LEU A 88 1.52 -21.26 -0.60
C LEU A 88 0.53 -20.78 0.47
N ASP A 89 -0.76 -20.81 0.16
CA ASP A 89 -1.84 -20.61 1.12
C ASP A 89 -1.79 -21.66 2.24
N SER A 90 -2.09 -21.22 3.46
CA SER A 90 -2.05 -22.04 4.68
C SER A 90 -2.89 -23.33 4.58
N TYR A 91 -4.04 -23.25 3.89
CA TYR A 91 -4.96 -24.38 3.71
C TYR A 91 -4.32 -25.60 2.99
N TYR A 92 -3.33 -25.33 2.13
CA TYR A 92 -2.65 -26.36 1.34
C TYR A 92 -1.30 -26.80 1.94
N MET A 93 -0.85 -26.19 3.03
CA MET A 93 0.46 -26.46 3.62
C MET A 93 0.67 -27.95 3.96
N ASN A 94 -0.36 -28.62 4.47
CA ASN A 94 -0.28 -30.05 4.84
C ASN A 94 -0.21 -31.01 3.63
N GLN A 95 -0.59 -30.54 2.43
CA GLN A 95 -0.58 -31.35 1.21
C GLN A 95 0.80 -31.44 0.54
N TYR A 96 1.73 -30.57 0.94
CA TYR A 96 3.10 -30.56 0.42
C TYR A 96 4.03 -31.30 1.36
N SER A 97 4.88 -32.17 0.81
CA SER A 97 6.06 -32.65 1.52
C SER A 97 7.09 -31.53 1.66
N LEU A 98 8.08 -31.72 2.54
CA LEU A 98 9.19 -30.78 2.69
C LEU A 98 9.94 -30.56 1.37
N SER A 99 10.21 -31.63 0.64
CA SER A 99 10.93 -31.58 -0.66
C SER A 99 10.11 -30.83 -1.73
N GLN A 100 8.80 -31.02 -1.78
CA GLN A 100 7.91 -30.32 -2.72
C GLN A 100 7.85 -28.83 -2.39
N TYR A 101 7.75 -28.47 -1.10
CA TYR A 101 7.73 -27.07 -0.70
C TYR A 101 9.07 -26.36 -1.00
N ALA A 102 10.19 -27.04 -0.77
CA ALA A 102 11.52 -26.56 -1.14
C ALA A 102 11.67 -26.38 -2.67
N ALA A 103 11.22 -27.37 -3.46
CA ALA A 103 11.25 -27.29 -4.92
C ALA A 103 10.42 -26.10 -5.44
N ARG A 104 9.19 -25.95 -4.93
CA ARG A 104 8.33 -24.81 -5.24
C ARG A 104 8.99 -23.48 -4.89
N THR A 105 9.56 -23.36 -3.70
CA THR A 105 10.26 -22.15 -3.28
C THR A 105 11.39 -21.77 -4.25
N ASN A 106 12.21 -22.74 -4.65
CA ASN A 106 13.30 -22.51 -5.61
C ASN A 106 12.77 -22.13 -7.00
N GLU A 107 11.74 -22.81 -7.50
CA GLU A 107 11.14 -22.54 -8.80
C GLU A 107 10.64 -21.10 -8.89
N TYR A 108 9.78 -20.70 -7.94
CA TYR A 108 9.19 -19.38 -7.90
C TYR A 108 10.25 -18.28 -7.72
N LEU A 109 11.23 -18.52 -6.85
CA LEU A 109 12.32 -17.58 -6.59
C LEU A 109 13.21 -17.39 -7.83
N ASN A 110 13.55 -18.47 -8.54
CA ASN A 110 14.38 -18.41 -9.73
C ASN A 110 13.69 -17.66 -10.88
N LEU A 111 12.39 -17.89 -11.08
CA LEU A 111 11.65 -17.31 -12.20
C LEU A 111 11.17 -15.88 -11.92
N LEU A 112 10.65 -15.60 -10.73
CA LEU A 112 9.97 -14.38 -10.37
C LEU A 112 10.78 -13.47 -9.44
N GLY A 113 11.89 -13.95 -8.91
CA GLY A 113 12.67 -13.28 -7.86
C GLY A 113 13.19 -11.88 -8.22
N ASN A 114 13.28 -11.55 -9.49
CA ASN A 114 13.69 -10.21 -9.94
C ASN A 114 12.56 -9.17 -9.87
N LYS A 115 11.31 -9.61 -9.73
CA LYS A 115 10.10 -8.76 -9.71
C LYS A 115 9.40 -8.77 -8.35
N VAL A 116 9.51 -9.86 -7.61
CA VAL A 116 8.92 -10.00 -6.28
C VAL A 116 9.84 -9.37 -5.24
N ASN A 117 9.30 -8.43 -4.49
CA ASN A 117 10.05 -7.63 -3.51
C ASN A 117 10.15 -8.32 -2.14
N ILE A 118 9.12 -9.08 -1.75
CA ILE A 118 9.00 -9.74 -0.45
C ILE A 118 8.47 -11.15 -0.70
N TRP A 119 9.06 -12.14 -0.04
CA TRP A 119 8.63 -13.54 -0.12
C TRP A 119 7.99 -13.97 1.18
N GLU A 120 6.72 -14.28 1.14
CA GLU A 120 5.99 -14.86 2.26
C GLU A 120 6.28 -16.37 2.33
N ILE A 121 7.15 -16.73 3.28
CA ILE A 121 7.70 -18.07 3.43
C ILE A 121 6.80 -19.01 4.23
N GLY A 122 5.70 -18.50 4.74
CA GLY A 122 4.68 -19.25 5.45
C GLY A 122 3.53 -18.32 5.81
N ASN A 123 2.33 -18.76 5.46
CA ASN A 123 1.08 -18.08 5.79
C ASN A 123 0.40 -18.76 6.96
N GLU A 124 -0.07 -17.97 7.95
CA GLU A 124 -0.86 -18.40 9.12
C GLU A 124 -0.29 -19.61 9.87
N ILE A 125 1.05 -19.66 9.99
CA ILE A 125 1.82 -20.86 10.33
C ILE A 125 1.50 -21.50 11.68
N ASN A 126 0.75 -20.83 12.56
CA ASN A 126 0.24 -21.37 13.82
C ASN A 126 -1.20 -21.89 13.70
N GLY A 127 -1.80 -21.88 12.51
CA GLY A 127 -3.14 -22.43 12.27
C GLY A 127 -3.21 -23.91 12.54
N GLU A 128 -4.33 -24.35 13.09
CA GLU A 128 -4.52 -25.76 13.52
C GLU A 128 -4.73 -26.71 12.33
N TRP A 129 -5.02 -26.16 11.14
CA TRP A 129 -5.27 -26.87 9.90
C TRP A 129 -4.02 -27.19 9.08
N LEU A 130 -2.85 -26.60 9.42
CA LEU A 130 -1.63 -26.75 8.62
C LEU A 130 -0.95 -28.11 8.74
N GLY A 131 -1.41 -28.97 9.64
CA GLY A 131 -0.79 -30.26 9.97
C GLY A 131 0.11 -30.19 11.20
N SER A 132 1.07 -31.12 11.31
CA SER A 132 1.90 -31.18 12.52
C SER A 132 2.88 -30.01 12.59
N THR A 133 3.02 -29.44 13.79
CA THR A 133 3.96 -28.34 14.04
C THR A 133 5.39 -28.61 13.56
N PRO A 134 6.00 -29.82 13.77
CA PRO A 134 7.33 -30.09 13.22
C PRO A 134 7.40 -29.99 11.70
N SER A 135 6.36 -30.45 10.99
CA SER A 135 6.30 -30.35 9.52
C SER A 135 6.20 -28.90 9.04
N VAL A 136 5.35 -28.09 9.68
CA VAL A 136 5.20 -26.66 9.37
C VAL A 136 6.51 -25.93 9.61
N VAL A 137 7.16 -26.15 10.75
CA VAL A 137 8.46 -25.54 11.10
C VAL A 137 9.54 -25.94 10.09
N ALA A 138 9.63 -27.20 9.70
CA ALA A 138 10.63 -27.65 8.73
C ALA A 138 10.44 -26.98 7.35
N LYS A 139 9.20 -26.83 6.87
CA LYS A 139 8.90 -26.16 5.59
C LYS A 139 9.23 -24.68 5.64
N MET A 140 8.74 -23.99 6.65
CA MET A 140 8.99 -22.57 6.89
C MET A 140 10.51 -22.29 6.97
N ASP A 141 11.24 -23.09 7.75
CA ASP A 141 12.70 -22.94 7.91
C ASP A 141 13.45 -23.16 6.60
N THR A 142 13.04 -24.16 5.84
CA THR A 142 13.64 -24.45 4.53
C THR A 142 13.41 -23.30 3.55
N ALA A 143 12.19 -22.80 3.43
CA ALA A 143 11.88 -21.65 2.58
C ALA A 143 12.63 -20.39 3.04
N TYR A 144 12.71 -20.14 4.35
CA TYR A 144 13.51 -19.05 4.91
C TYR A 144 14.97 -19.10 4.44
N LYS A 145 15.61 -20.25 4.58
CA LYS A 145 17.01 -20.45 4.18
C LYS A 145 17.21 -20.22 2.68
N ILE A 146 16.34 -20.78 1.85
CA ILE A 146 16.39 -20.61 0.39
C ILE A 146 16.29 -19.13 0.01
N VAL A 147 15.28 -18.41 0.54
CA VAL A 147 15.04 -17.00 0.23
C VAL A 147 16.19 -16.11 0.72
N LYS A 148 16.72 -16.37 1.93
CA LYS A 148 17.85 -15.59 2.48
C LYS A 148 19.14 -15.84 1.71
N LEU A 149 19.42 -17.08 1.28
CA LEU A 149 20.58 -17.42 0.43
C LEU A 149 20.53 -16.66 -0.91
N ALA A 150 19.34 -16.45 -1.46
CA ALA A 150 19.15 -15.65 -2.67
C ALA A 150 19.19 -14.13 -2.41
N ASN A 151 19.52 -13.71 -1.19
CA ASN A 151 19.54 -12.30 -0.78
C ASN A 151 18.21 -11.55 -1.02
N LYS A 152 17.08 -12.23 -0.76
CA LYS A 152 15.73 -11.68 -0.90
C LYS A 152 15.09 -11.43 0.47
N LYS A 153 14.06 -10.57 0.48
CA LYS A 153 13.32 -10.23 1.70
C LYS A 153 12.31 -11.32 2.05
N THR A 154 12.30 -11.69 3.33
CA THR A 154 11.41 -12.71 3.89
C THR A 154 10.26 -12.06 4.67
N ALA A 155 9.07 -12.64 4.56
CA ALA A 155 7.91 -12.35 5.38
C ALA A 155 7.35 -13.63 5.98
N LEU A 156 6.81 -13.53 7.17
CA LEU A 156 6.13 -14.61 7.86
C LEU A 156 4.80 -14.10 8.41
N THR A 157 3.70 -14.78 8.12
CA THR A 157 2.37 -14.43 8.62
C THR A 157 1.93 -15.38 9.72
N LEU A 158 1.49 -14.79 10.84
CA LEU A 158 0.93 -15.46 11.98
C LEU A 158 -0.59 -15.23 12.03
N TYR A 159 -1.36 -16.23 12.46
CA TYR A 159 -2.80 -16.11 12.67
C TYR A 159 -3.10 -15.69 14.10
N TYR A 160 -3.77 -14.54 14.29
CA TYR A 160 -4.15 -14.06 15.61
C TYR A 160 -5.45 -14.75 16.07
N ASN A 161 -5.35 -15.57 17.10
CA ASN A 161 -6.43 -16.44 17.54
C ASN A 161 -6.62 -16.45 19.08
N LYS A 162 -6.28 -15.37 19.77
CA LYS A 162 -6.22 -15.29 21.23
C LYS A 162 -7.48 -15.79 21.95
N VAL A 163 -8.66 -15.67 21.32
CA VAL A 163 -9.95 -16.04 21.92
C VAL A 163 -10.70 -17.10 21.14
N CYS A 164 -10.07 -17.67 20.08
CA CYS A 164 -10.71 -18.62 19.17
C CYS A 164 -9.82 -19.79 18.74
N TYR A 165 -8.71 -20.05 19.44
CA TYR A 165 -7.95 -21.29 19.25
C TYR A 165 -8.72 -22.49 19.90
N GLU A 166 -8.60 -23.66 19.31
CA GLU A 166 -9.06 -24.92 19.88
C GLU A 166 -7.95 -25.54 20.75
N ASN A 167 -6.72 -25.54 20.23
CA ASN A 167 -5.53 -26.03 20.93
C ASN A 167 -4.71 -24.86 21.50
N PRO A 168 -4.54 -24.75 22.83
CA PRO A 168 -3.75 -23.70 23.46
C PRO A 168 -2.29 -23.59 22.98
N GLN A 169 -1.71 -24.66 22.42
CA GLN A 169 -0.36 -24.61 21.85
C GLN A 169 -0.29 -23.84 20.53
N ASN A 170 -1.43 -23.65 19.85
CA ASN A 170 -1.56 -22.90 18.60
C ASN A 170 -1.91 -21.42 18.84
N GLU A 171 -2.06 -20.97 20.11
CA GLU A 171 -2.16 -19.54 20.40
C GLU A 171 -0.93 -18.80 19.82
N MET A 172 -1.17 -17.74 19.07
CA MET A 172 -0.20 -17.08 18.20
C MET A 172 1.15 -16.80 18.90
N PHE A 173 1.14 -16.14 20.03
CA PHE A 173 2.37 -15.77 20.73
C PHE A 173 3.10 -16.97 21.29
N ARG A 174 2.36 -17.90 21.90
CA ARG A 174 2.91 -19.13 22.44
C ARG A 174 3.56 -19.96 21.33
N TRP A 175 2.86 -20.11 20.22
CA TRP A 175 3.40 -20.85 19.07
C TRP A 175 4.68 -20.21 18.53
N ALA A 176 4.66 -18.88 18.33
CA ALA A 176 5.80 -18.14 17.81
C ALA A 176 7.03 -18.22 18.73
N VAL A 177 6.82 -18.11 20.05
CA VAL A 177 7.92 -18.21 21.03
C VAL A 177 8.53 -19.62 21.03
N ASN A 178 7.69 -20.66 20.99
CA ASN A 178 8.15 -22.04 21.20
C ASN A 178 8.69 -22.71 19.92
N ASN A 179 8.20 -22.31 18.74
CA ASN A 179 8.43 -23.10 17.53
C ASN A 179 9.27 -22.38 16.45
N ILE A 180 9.32 -21.05 16.44
CA ILE A 180 10.16 -20.36 15.46
C ILE A 180 11.62 -20.36 15.93
N PRO A 181 12.58 -20.83 15.11
CA PRO A 181 13.99 -20.82 15.45
C PRO A 181 14.52 -19.43 15.79
N GLN A 182 15.43 -19.31 16.75
CA GLN A 182 15.92 -18.02 17.24
C GLN A 182 16.58 -17.19 16.12
N TYR A 183 17.32 -17.81 15.23
CA TYR A 183 17.94 -17.10 14.10
C TYR A 183 16.89 -16.55 13.10
N MET A 184 15.73 -17.21 12.95
CA MET A 184 14.63 -16.65 12.16
C MET A 184 13.97 -15.48 12.86
N LYS A 185 13.73 -15.57 14.19
CA LYS A 185 13.19 -14.44 14.97
C LYS A 185 14.04 -13.18 14.78
N SER A 186 15.35 -13.32 14.71
CA SER A 186 16.28 -12.21 14.50
C SER A 186 16.51 -11.83 13.04
N GLY A 187 16.24 -12.77 12.11
CA GLY A 187 16.60 -12.63 10.70
C GLY A 187 15.44 -12.33 9.74
N LEU A 188 14.19 -12.46 10.17
CA LEU A 188 13.03 -12.12 9.35
C LEU A 188 13.02 -10.62 9.03
N ASP A 189 12.68 -10.28 7.77
CA ASP A 189 12.56 -8.88 7.35
C ASP A 189 11.17 -8.31 7.68
N TYR A 190 10.13 -9.14 7.60
CA TYR A 190 8.75 -8.77 7.93
C TYR A 190 8.06 -9.86 8.74
N VAL A 191 7.23 -9.46 9.68
CA VAL A 191 6.29 -10.33 10.38
C VAL A 191 4.91 -9.70 10.34
N TRP A 192 3.98 -10.44 9.82
CA TRP A 192 2.61 -10.06 9.59
C TRP A 192 1.65 -10.80 10.50
N VAL A 193 0.49 -10.20 10.74
CA VAL A 193 -0.62 -10.84 11.44
C VAL A 193 -1.81 -10.93 10.51
N SER A 194 -2.29 -12.14 10.27
CA SER A 194 -3.60 -12.40 9.67
C SER A 194 -4.67 -12.37 10.75
N TYR A 195 -5.79 -11.71 10.47
CA TYR A 195 -6.89 -11.67 11.41
C TYR A 195 -8.24 -11.39 10.77
N TYR A 196 -9.20 -12.23 11.10
CA TYR A 196 -10.60 -12.09 10.74
C TYR A 196 -11.47 -12.05 12.00
N GLU A 197 -12.09 -10.89 12.26
CA GLU A 197 -12.92 -10.70 13.46
C GLU A 197 -14.13 -11.61 13.45
N ASP A 198 -14.74 -11.81 12.27
CA ASP A 198 -15.94 -12.63 12.12
C ASP A 198 -15.67 -14.11 12.48
N ASP A 199 -14.46 -14.60 12.24
CA ASP A 199 -14.04 -15.97 12.52
C ASP A 199 -13.54 -16.15 13.96
N CYS A 200 -13.36 -15.04 14.70
CA CYS A 200 -12.85 -15.04 16.07
C CYS A 200 -13.78 -14.30 17.03
N ASN A 201 -15.05 -14.71 17.07
CA ASN A 201 -16.08 -14.20 17.98
C ASN A 201 -16.31 -12.68 17.93
N ASN A 202 -16.05 -12.04 16.78
CA ASN A 202 -16.06 -10.59 16.57
C ASN A 202 -15.16 -9.82 17.58
N PHE A 203 -14.13 -10.48 18.10
CA PHE A 203 -13.20 -9.87 19.02
C PHE A 203 -12.35 -8.80 18.31
N GLN A 204 -12.19 -7.64 18.95
CA GLN A 204 -11.31 -6.59 18.45
C GLN A 204 -10.05 -6.50 19.31
N PRO A 205 -8.89 -6.92 18.78
CA PRO A 205 -7.64 -6.90 19.52
C PRO A 205 -7.19 -5.48 19.89
N ASN A 206 -6.51 -5.35 21.01
CA ASN A 206 -5.68 -4.16 21.24
C ASN A 206 -4.42 -4.28 20.36
N TRP A 207 -4.49 -3.76 19.15
CA TRP A 207 -3.43 -3.86 18.16
C TRP A 207 -2.10 -3.25 18.61
N GLN A 208 -2.11 -2.21 19.48
CA GLN A 208 -0.89 -1.68 20.06
C GLN A 208 -0.16 -2.76 20.87
N VAL A 209 -0.89 -3.45 21.74
CA VAL A 209 -0.33 -4.53 22.57
C VAL A 209 0.15 -5.71 21.70
N VAL A 210 -0.60 -6.05 20.64
CA VAL A 210 -0.21 -7.13 19.73
C VAL A 210 1.11 -6.79 19.04
N ILE A 211 1.23 -5.61 18.47
CA ILE A 211 2.45 -5.18 17.76
C ILE A 211 3.64 -5.02 18.72
N ASP A 212 3.43 -4.45 19.91
CA ASP A 212 4.50 -4.33 20.92
C ASP A 212 5.02 -5.70 21.37
N SER A 213 4.12 -6.68 21.49
CA SER A 213 4.48 -8.06 21.85
C SER A 213 5.26 -8.76 20.73
N LEU A 214 4.83 -8.60 19.48
CA LEU A 214 5.58 -9.10 18.32
C LEU A 214 6.96 -8.45 18.22
N GLY A 215 7.06 -7.15 18.50
CA GLY A 215 8.31 -6.42 18.50
C GLY A 215 9.36 -6.97 19.46
N LYS A 216 8.93 -7.57 20.57
CA LYS A 216 9.81 -8.26 21.53
C LYS A 216 10.27 -9.63 21.02
N ILE A 217 9.41 -10.35 20.31
CA ILE A 217 9.72 -11.69 19.76
C ILE A 217 10.61 -11.57 18.52
N PHE A 218 10.36 -10.56 17.68
CA PHE A 218 11.02 -10.33 16.39
C PHE A 218 11.76 -8.98 16.39
N PRO A 219 12.96 -8.90 17.00
CA PRO A 219 13.59 -7.61 17.32
C PRO A 219 14.02 -6.79 16.10
N ASN A 220 14.16 -7.41 14.92
CA ASN A 220 14.64 -6.72 13.71
C ASN A 220 13.59 -6.64 12.59
N ALA A 221 12.49 -7.37 12.71
CA ALA A 221 11.47 -7.41 11.68
C ALA A 221 10.61 -6.13 11.64
N LYS A 222 10.20 -5.71 10.44
CA LYS A 222 9.08 -4.81 10.23
C LYS A 222 7.77 -5.54 10.54
N LEU A 223 6.84 -4.86 11.20
CA LEU A 223 5.63 -5.46 11.76
C LEU A 223 4.38 -4.85 11.14
N GLY A 224 3.33 -5.64 10.98
CA GLY A 224 2.06 -5.13 10.49
C GLY A 224 0.98 -6.19 10.37
N ILE A 225 -0.13 -5.80 9.73
CA ILE A 225 -1.25 -6.68 9.41
C ILE A 225 -0.98 -7.31 8.05
N GLY A 226 -0.92 -8.62 7.99
CA GLY A 226 -0.62 -9.38 6.76
C GLY A 226 -1.85 -9.82 6.00
N GLU A 227 -2.98 -9.87 6.69
CA GLU A 227 -4.24 -10.24 6.08
C GLU A 227 -5.40 -9.76 6.93
N CYS A 228 -6.42 -9.21 6.28
CA CYS A 228 -7.68 -8.84 6.92
C CYS A 228 -8.81 -8.80 5.90
N GLY A 229 -10.02 -9.01 6.38
CA GLY A 229 -11.20 -8.97 5.52
C GLY A 229 -12.48 -9.34 6.25
N THR A 230 -13.58 -9.37 5.51
CA THR A 230 -14.87 -9.91 5.93
C THR A 230 -15.67 -10.30 4.69
N SER A 231 -16.38 -11.42 4.75
CA SER A 231 -17.35 -11.83 3.73
C SER A 231 -18.65 -11.02 3.81
N ASN A 232 -18.93 -10.40 4.98
CA ASN A 232 -20.15 -9.62 5.20
C ASN A 232 -20.07 -8.27 4.46
N SER A 233 -20.82 -8.13 3.37
CA SER A 233 -20.84 -6.94 2.52
C SER A 233 -21.15 -5.65 3.28
N ASN A 234 -21.98 -5.70 4.33
CA ASN A 234 -22.37 -4.54 5.11
C ASN A 234 -21.25 -4.04 6.04
N LYS A 235 -20.27 -4.89 6.36
CA LYS A 235 -19.13 -4.55 7.25
C LYS A 235 -17.89 -4.11 6.47
N LYS A 236 -17.75 -4.47 5.17
CA LYS A 236 -16.52 -4.27 4.38
C LYS A 236 -15.97 -2.84 4.43
N ALA A 237 -16.81 -1.85 4.16
CA ALA A 237 -16.37 -0.45 4.16
C ALA A 237 -15.88 0.02 5.54
N ALA A 238 -16.53 -0.41 6.62
CA ALA A 238 -16.13 -0.09 7.98
C ALA A 238 -14.80 -0.77 8.36
N TYR A 239 -14.60 -2.03 7.96
CA TYR A 239 -13.36 -2.77 8.21
C TYR A 239 -12.19 -2.16 7.44
N ILE A 240 -12.35 -1.86 6.14
CA ILE A 240 -11.34 -1.17 5.34
C ILE A 240 -10.91 0.14 6.03
N LYS A 241 -11.86 1.00 6.39
CA LYS A 241 -11.58 2.27 7.06
C LYS A 241 -10.82 2.05 8.37
N ARG A 242 -11.25 1.12 9.22
CA ARG A 242 -10.63 0.84 10.51
C ARG A 242 -9.21 0.32 10.37
N TYR A 243 -8.98 -0.68 9.51
CA TYR A 243 -7.65 -1.27 9.35
C TYR A 243 -6.67 -0.30 8.72
N TYR A 244 -7.00 0.29 7.57
CA TYR A 244 -6.06 1.16 6.85
C TYR A 244 -5.82 2.53 7.52
N SER A 245 -6.66 2.94 8.46
CA SER A 245 -6.44 4.15 9.28
C SER A 245 -5.83 3.88 10.65
N MET A 246 -5.46 2.63 10.94
CA MET A 246 -4.93 2.22 12.24
C MET A 246 -3.64 2.96 12.59
N LYS A 247 -3.59 3.50 13.81
CA LYS A 247 -2.44 4.23 14.33
C LYS A 247 -1.77 3.44 15.43
N ILE A 248 -0.63 2.86 15.14
CA ILE A 248 0.20 2.11 16.09
C ILE A 248 1.51 2.89 16.30
N LYS A 249 1.86 3.12 17.56
CA LYS A 249 3.11 3.80 17.96
C LYS A 249 4.19 2.76 18.20
N HIS A 250 4.81 2.28 17.14
CA HIS A 250 5.95 1.37 17.21
C HIS A 250 6.87 1.66 16.02
N GLU A 251 8.18 1.82 16.27
CA GLU A 251 9.17 2.26 15.27
C GLU A 251 9.23 1.37 14.02
N ARG A 252 8.97 0.08 14.20
CA ARG A 252 9.00 -0.92 13.11
C ARG A 252 7.63 -1.28 12.57
N TYR A 253 6.56 -0.60 13.00
CA TYR A 253 5.23 -0.79 12.45
C TYR A 253 5.10 -0.11 11.10
N VAL A 254 4.82 -0.89 10.06
CA VAL A 254 4.75 -0.41 8.67
C VAL A 254 3.35 -0.48 8.04
N GLY A 255 2.32 -0.86 8.78
CA GLY A 255 0.96 -0.99 8.25
C GLY A 255 0.69 -2.39 7.72
N GLY A 256 0.75 -2.57 6.42
CA GLY A 256 0.40 -3.81 5.73
C GLY A 256 -1.05 -3.81 5.29
N TYR A 257 -1.92 -4.43 6.08
CA TYR A 257 -3.39 -4.57 5.96
C TYR A 257 -3.86 -5.59 4.95
N PHE A 258 -3.24 -5.75 3.79
CA PHE A 258 -3.47 -6.74 2.75
C PHE A 258 -4.93 -7.24 2.68
N TRP A 259 -5.85 -6.33 2.24
CA TRP A 259 -7.27 -6.63 2.12
C TRP A 259 -7.48 -7.87 1.25
N TRP A 260 -7.97 -8.97 1.85
CA TRP A 260 -8.09 -10.27 1.19
C TRP A 260 -8.99 -10.21 -0.04
N TYR A 261 -10.12 -9.56 0.07
CA TYR A 261 -11.13 -9.50 -0.99
C TYR A 261 -10.86 -8.41 -2.04
N TYR A 262 -9.61 -7.93 -2.20
CA TYR A 262 -9.34 -6.81 -3.10
C TYR A 262 -9.82 -7.05 -4.53
N ARG A 263 -9.60 -8.23 -5.09
CA ARG A 263 -10.02 -8.57 -6.45
C ARG A 263 -11.54 -8.56 -6.60
N GLN A 264 -12.28 -9.09 -5.61
CA GLN A 264 -13.74 -9.14 -5.60
C GLN A 264 -14.37 -7.77 -5.33
N ASP A 265 -13.76 -6.97 -4.49
CA ASP A 265 -14.33 -5.74 -3.93
C ASP A 265 -13.91 -4.47 -4.66
N CYS A 266 -12.69 -4.47 -5.22
CA CYS A 266 -12.04 -3.27 -5.75
C CYS A 266 -11.65 -3.38 -7.24
N VAL A 267 -11.87 -4.53 -7.88
CA VAL A 267 -11.57 -4.71 -9.31
C VAL A 267 -12.86 -4.98 -10.08
N PRO A 268 -13.16 -4.16 -11.09
CA PRO A 268 -12.46 -2.95 -11.54
C PRO A 268 -12.59 -1.79 -10.54
N ASN A 269 -11.74 -0.77 -10.68
CA ASN A 269 -11.70 0.41 -9.81
C ASN A 269 -12.98 1.26 -9.81
N THR A 270 -13.98 0.91 -10.61
CA THR A 270 -15.33 1.52 -10.60
C THR A 270 -16.21 1.01 -9.46
N LYS A 271 -15.78 -0.03 -8.75
CA LYS A 271 -16.51 -0.54 -7.58
C LYS A 271 -16.39 0.43 -6.40
N ALA A 272 -17.47 0.61 -5.65
CA ALA A 272 -17.53 1.57 -4.54
C ALA A 272 -16.45 1.34 -3.46
N LEU A 273 -16.12 0.08 -3.15
CA LEU A 273 -15.11 -0.23 -2.15
C LEU A 273 -13.69 0.13 -2.58
N TRP A 274 -13.42 0.25 -3.89
CA TRP A 274 -12.13 0.73 -4.37
C TRP A 274 -11.84 2.15 -3.88
N SER A 275 -12.81 3.07 -4.02
CA SER A 275 -12.64 4.46 -3.56
C SER A 275 -12.55 4.56 -2.03
N THR A 276 -13.28 3.69 -1.31
CA THR A 276 -13.17 3.57 0.15
C THR A 276 -11.77 3.17 0.58
N LEU A 277 -11.19 2.17 -0.10
CA LEU A 277 -9.85 1.70 0.18
C LEU A 277 -8.80 2.76 -0.14
N ASP A 278 -8.88 3.38 -1.32
CA ASP A 278 -7.95 4.43 -1.75
C ASP A 278 -7.95 5.63 -0.78
N THR A 279 -9.13 6.07 -0.34
CA THR A 279 -9.29 7.10 0.68
C THR A 279 -8.64 6.71 2.01
N ALA A 280 -8.85 5.48 2.45
CA ALA A 280 -8.28 4.98 3.71
C ALA A 280 -6.74 4.89 3.64
N MET A 281 -6.17 4.50 2.50
CA MET A 281 -4.71 4.50 2.26
C MET A 281 -4.12 5.91 2.29
N CYS A 282 -4.85 6.92 1.85
CA CYS A 282 -4.39 8.31 1.87
C CYS A 282 -4.26 8.89 3.29
N GLY A 283 -4.92 8.29 4.28
CA GLY A 283 -4.88 8.75 5.68
C GLY A 283 -5.65 10.05 5.92
N ILE A 284 -6.57 10.44 5.03
CA ILE A 284 -7.41 11.62 5.19
C ILE A 284 -8.48 11.30 6.25
N LYS A 285 -8.43 12.04 7.36
CA LYS A 285 -9.44 11.94 8.40
C LYS A 285 -10.80 12.43 7.86
N HIS A 286 -11.76 11.53 7.75
CA HIS A 286 -13.15 11.92 7.83
C HIS A 286 -13.50 12.14 9.31
N GLU A 287 -13.64 13.37 9.73
CA GLU A 287 -14.37 13.68 10.96
C GLU A 287 -15.84 13.35 10.69
N ILE A 288 -16.35 12.32 11.38
CA ILE A 288 -17.77 11.94 11.29
C ILE A 288 -18.54 12.93 12.19
N GLY A 289 -19.02 13.99 11.59
CA GLY A 289 -20.10 14.80 12.13
C GLY A 289 -21.40 14.42 11.42
N GLY A 290 -22.34 13.89 12.16
CA GLY A 290 -23.75 13.56 11.95
C GLY A 290 -24.38 13.66 10.56
N VAL A 291 -25.03 12.53 10.21
CA VAL A 291 -26.21 12.36 9.33
C VAL A 291 -26.28 13.23 8.07
N GLY A 292 -26.02 12.62 6.93
CA GLY A 292 -26.32 13.16 5.59
C GLY A 292 -25.32 12.58 4.57
N ASP A 293 -25.83 11.90 3.56
CA ASP A 293 -25.09 11.39 2.40
C ASP A 293 -24.30 12.52 1.70
N ASN A 294 -23.08 12.80 2.18
CA ASN A 294 -22.11 13.61 1.44
C ASN A 294 -20.83 12.80 1.31
N TYR A 295 -20.66 12.16 0.17
CA TYR A 295 -19.37 11.65 -0.29
C TYR A 295 -18.42 12.85 -0.42
N ASN A 296 -17.53 13.05 0.57
CA ASN A 296 -16.46 14.04 0.44
C ASN A 296 -15.58 13.64 -0.75
N LYS A 297 -15.77 14.32 -1.86
CA LYS A 297 -14.98 14.17 -3.07
C LYS A 297 -13.55 14.61 -2.77
N LEU A 298 -12.61 13.69 -2.91
CA LEU A 298 -11.18 14.02 -2.85
C LEU A 298 -10.81 14.91 -4.03
N ALA A 299 -9.91 15.86 -3.80
CA ALA A 299 -9.30 16.61 -4.90
C ALA A 299 -8.58 15.62 -5.83
N ARG A 300 -8.89 15.64 -7.11
CA ARG A 300 -8.30 14.78 -8.13
C ARG A 300 -7.76 15.64 -9.26
N LEU A 301 -6.75 15.13 -9.93
CA LEU A 301 -6.17 15.78 -11.11
C LEU A 301 -5.59 14.71 -12.03
N SER A 302 -6.09 14.61 -13.25
CA SER A 302 -5.60 13.65 -14.24
C SER A 302 -5.82 14.18 -15.66
N ASN A 303 -5.14 13.62 -16.65
CA ASN A 303 -5.46 13.89 -18.05
C ASN A 303 -5.49 12.61 -18.88
N TYR A 304 -6.34 12.61 -19.90
CA TYR A 304 -6.46 11.52 -20.86
C TYR A 304 -6.89 12.07 -22.24
N PRO A 305 -6.26 11.59 -23.33
CA PRO A 305 -5.13 10.69 -23.39
C PRO A 305 -3.84 11.29 -22.83
N ASN A 306 -2.89 10.43 -22.40
CA ASN A 306 -1.54 10.82 -22.02
C ASN A 306 -0.57 9.64 -22.30
N PRO A 307 0.34 9.72 -23.28
CA PRO A 307 0.63 10.88 -24.16
C PRO A 307 -0.55 11.31 -25.04
N PHE A 308 -0.53 12.57 -25.54
CA PHE A 308 -1.63 13.12 -26.33
C PHE A 308 -1.15 13.84 -27.61
N ASN A 309 -2.04 13.86 -28.63
CA ASN A 309 -1.88 14.57 -29.90
C ASN A 309 -3.26 14.81 -30.53
N PRO A 310 -3.67 16.02 -30.87
CA PRO A 310 -3.12 17.31 -30.46
C PRO A 310 -3.71 17.77 -29.12
N SER A 311 -4.65 17.04 -28.54
CA SER A 311 -5.43 17.47 -27.37
C SER A 311 -5.53 16.42 -26.28
N THR A 312 -5.82 16.88 -25.06
CA THR A 312 -6.14 16.03 -23.93
C THR A 312 -7.25 16.65 -23.11
N LYS A 313 -8.00 15.81 -22.38
CA LYS A 313 -8.97 16.26 -21.38
C LYS A 313 -8.30 16.24 -20.00
N ILE A 314 -8.29 17.38 -19.31
CA ILE A 314 -7.83 17.47 -17.93
C ILE A 314 -9.04 17.39 -17.03
N ASN A 315 -9.08 16.35 -16.20
CA ASN A 315 -10.14 16.11 -15.22
C ASN A 315 -9.65 16.48 -13.84
N TYR A 316 -10.45 17.23 -13.08
CA TYR A 316 -10.15 17.57 -11.70
C TYR A 316 -11.43 17.61 -10.85
N SER A 317 -11.29 17.39 -9.55
CA SER A 317 -12.39 17.48 -8.60
C SER A 317 -12.12 18.55 -7.55
N VAL A 318 -13.17 19.29 -7.21
CA VAL A 318 -13.18 20.31 -6.16
C VAL A 318 -13.99 19.75 -4.99
N PRO A 319 -13.35 19.43 -3.86
CA PRO A 319 -14.00 18.76 -2.72
C PRO A 319 -15.05 19.63 -2.01
N VAL A 320 -14.82 20.94 -1.97
CA VAL A 320 -15.68 21.94 -1.37
C VAL A 320 -15.56 23.22 -2.19
N GLY A 321 -16.64 24.00 -2.30
CA GLY A 321 -16.63 25.26 -3.05
C GLY A 321 -15.51 26.19 -2.58
N GLN A 322 -14.60 26.57 -3.50
CA GLN A 322 -13.41 27.37 -3.23
C GLN A 322 -12.83 27.97 -4.51
N ARG A 323 -11.86 28.89 -4.36
CA ARG A 323 -11.10 29.39 -5.50
C ARG A 323 -10.14 28.30 -6.00
N VAL A 324 -10.10 28.13 -7.32
CA VAL A 324 -9.31 27.10 -8.00
C VAL A 324 -8.45 27.76 -9.06
N SER A 325 -7.16 27.42 -9.08
CA SER A 325 -6.23 27.79 -10.15
C SER A 325 -5.62 26.53 -10.76
N LEU A 326 -5.75 26.37 -12.08
CA LEU A 326 -5.12 25.29 -12.85
C LEU A 326 -4.19 25.89 -13.90
N LYS A 327 -2.91 25.61 -13.76
CA LYS A 327 -1.85 26.12 -14.65
C LYS A 327 -1.02 25.00 -15.26
N VAL A 328 -0.48 25.26 -16.44
CA VAL A 328 0.48 24.38 -17.11
C VAL A 328 1.87 25.00 -17.10
N TYR A 329 2.88 24.17 -16.88
CA TYR A 329 4.29 24.55 -16.79
C TYR A 329 5.15 23.71 -17.73
N ASP A 330 6.24 24.28 -18.21
CA ASP A 330 7.29 23.52 -18.89
C ASP A 330 8.23 22.80 -17.90
N MET A 331 9.22 22.09 -18.44
CA MET A 331 10.18 21.32 -17.63
C MET A 331 11.07 22.17 -16.70
N ILE A 332 11.20 23.45 -16.96
CA ILE A 332 12.00 24.38 -16.11
C ILE A 332 11.10 25.24 -15.21
N GLY A 333 9.80 24.95 -15.14
CA GLY A 333 8.84 25.58 -14.24
C GLY A 333 8.27 26.92 -14.69
N ARG A 334 8.42 27.30 -15.98
CA ARG A 334 7.81 28.51 -16.52
C ARG A 334 6.33 28.29 -16.79
N ASP A 335 5.49 29.26 -16.48
CA ASP A 335 4.06 29.26 -16.81
C ASP A 335 3.87 29.20 -18.33
N VAL A 336 3.15 28.17 -18.81
CA VAL A 336 2.84 27.97 -20.24
C VAL A 336 1.40 28.32 -20.55
N ALA A 337 0.48 27.96 -19.65
CA ALA A 337 -0.93 28.28 -19.81
C ALA A 337 -1.62 28.38 -18.45
N LEU A 338 -2.60 29.31 -18.33
CA LEU A 338 -3.56 29.38 -17.26
C LEU A 338 -4.90 28.85 -17.79
N LEU A 339 -5.37 27.74 -17.22
CA LEU A 339 -6.58 27.05 -17.70
C LEU A 339 -7.81 27.38 -16.85
N VAL A 340 -7.62 27.59 -15.53
CA VAL A 340 -8.66 27.99 -14.59
C VAL A 340 -8.08 28.98 -13.59
N ASP A 341 -8.82 30.02 -13.23
CA ASP A 341 -8.58 30.90 -12.08
C ASP A 341 -9.88 31.55 -11.65
N GLU A 342 -10.74 30.75 -11.02
CA GLU A 342 -12.07 31.21 -10.60
C GLU A 342 -12.60 30.43 -9.40
N TRP A 343 -13.70 30.89 -8.82
CA TRP A 343 -14.46 30.13 -7.84
C TRP A 343 -15.18 28.96 -8.48
N LYS A 344 -14.98 27.76 -7.95
CA LYS A 344 -15.69 26.55 -8.35
C LYS A 344 -16.48 26.00 -7.17
N GLY A 345 -17.73 25.61 -7.41
CA GLY A 345 -18.50 24.81 -6.48
C GLY A 345 -17.88 23.42 -6.25
N GLU A 346 -18.40 22.70 -5.28
CA GLU A 346 -18.09 21.27 -5.15
C GLU A 346 -18.50 20.53 -6.43
N GLY A 347 -17.62 19.67 -6.95
CA GLY A 347 -17.92 18.89 -8.17
C GLY A 347 -16.69 18.38 -8.90
N ASP A 348 -16.99 17.60 -9.95
CA ASP A 348 -15.99 17.13 -10.92
C ASP A 348 -16.06 18.01 -12.17
N TYR A 349 -14.89 18.41 -12.66
CA TYR A 349 -14.73 19.31 -13.80
C TYR A 349 -13.82 18.69 -14.84
N THR A 350 -14.09 19.02 -16.10
CA THR A 350 -13.28 18.61 -17.24
C THR A 350 -12.97 19.82 -18.10
N ILE A 351 -11.71 19.93 -18.54
CA ILE A 351 -11.26 20.96 -19.46
C ILE A 351 -10.66 20.26 -20.68
N ASP A 352 -11.13 20.62 -21.87
CA ASP A 352 -10.48 20.25 -23.11
C ASP A 352 -9.27 21.16 -23.33
N TYR A 353 -8.07 20.58 -23.39
CA TYR A 353 -6.82 21.31 -23.55
C TYR A 353 -6.22 21.06 -24.92
N TYR A 354 -6.13 22.15 -25.70
CA TYR A 354 -5.56 22.18 -27.04
C TYR A 354 -4.33 23.11 -27.03
N PRO A 355 -3.11 22.61 -26.79
CA PRO A 355 -1.93 23.47 -26.74
C PRO A 355 -1.61 24.05 -28.12
N THR A 356 -1.69 25.36 -28.25
CA THR A 356 -1.18 26.10 -29.38
C THR A 356 0.25 26.54 -29.07
N ASN A 357 1.16 26.46 -30.07
CA ASN A 357 2.56 26.92 -29.95
C ASN A 357 3.44 26.17 -28.90
N MET A 358 3.08 24.94 -28.57
CA MET A 358 3.92 24.08 -27.71
C MET A 358 4.61 23.00 -28.55
N ASN A 359 5.84 22.68 -28.24
CA ASN A 359 6.59 21.60 -28.88
C ASN A 359 6.30 20.25 -28.25
N SER A 360 6.58 19.15 -28.95
CA SER A 360 6.57 17.82 -28.32
C SER A 360 7.48 17.81 -27.11
N GLY A 361 7.00 17.24 -26.00
CA GLY A 361 7.77 17.24 -24.76
C GLY A 361 6.93 16.93 -23.53
N VAL A 362 7.59 16.99 -22.38
CA VAL A 362 7.01 16.79 -21.06
C VAL A 362 6.59 18.15 -20.49
N TYR A 363 5.37 18.19 -19.97
CA TYR A 363 4.79 19.34 -19.29
C TYR A 363 4.19 18.92 -17.97
N PHE A 364 4.11 19.87 -17.03
CA PHE A 364 3.44 19.68 -15.74
C PHE A 364 2.20 20.56 -15.69
N TYR A 365 1.16 20.07 -15.06
CA TYR A 365 -0.01 20.88 -14.77
C TYR A 365 -0.33 20.81 -13.28
N LYS A 366 -0.65 21.99 -12.71
CA LYS A 366 -0.78 22.22 -11.29
C LYS A 366 -2.17 22.78 -10.97
N LEU A 367 -2.92 22.07 -10.16
CA LEU A 367 -4.18 22.50 -9.57
C LEU A 367 -3.89 23.02 -8.17
N THR A 368 -4.21 24.30 -7.92
CA THR A 368 -4.04 24.95 -6.62
C THR A 368 -5.42 25.33 -6.08
N MET A 369 -5.69 24.94 -4.87
CA MET A 369 -6.87 25.25 -4.06
C MET A 369 -6.43 25.72 -2.68
N GLU A 370 -7.33 26.28 -1.85
CA GLU A 370 -6.94 26.87 -0.55
C GLU A 370 -6.08 25.96 0.31
N ASN A 371 -6.46 24.68 0.42
CA ASN A 371 -5.79 23.70 1.29
C ASN A 371 -5.14 22.54 0.52
N HIS A 372 -5.15 22.56 -0.82
CA HIS A 372 -4.66 21.47 -1.65
C HIS A 372 -3.89 22.00 -2.85
N THR A 373 -2.78 21.37 -3.13
CA THR A 373 -2.05 21.54 -4.39
C THR A 373 -1.75 20.18 -4.98
N LEU A 374 -2.22 19.95 -6.20
CA LEU A 374 -1.95 18.73 -6.97
C LEU A 374 -1.11 19.08 -8.19
N VAL A 375 -0.09 18.27 -8.48
CA VAL A 375 0.74 18.40 -9.67
C VAL A 375 0.75 17.05 -10.38
N ASN A 376 0.57 17.09 -11.70
CA ASN A 376 0.68 15.90 -12.52
C ASN A 376 1.45 16.20 -13.81
N ARG A 377 1.86 15.17 -14.54
CA ARG A 377 2.68 15.23 -15.74
C ARG A 377 1.88 14.80 -16.95
N MET A 378 2.06 15.52 -18.07
CA MET A 378 1.52 15.15 -19.37
C MET A 378 2.61 15.17 -20.46
N ILE A 379 2.42 14.39 -21.50
CA ILE A 379 3.36 14.27 -22.63
C ILE A 379 2.63 14.62 -23.90
N LEU A 380 3.07 15.70 -24.55
CA LEU A 380 2.60 16.11 -25.88
C LEU A 380 3.48 15.44 -26.94
N ILE A 381 2.84 14.82 -27.93
CA ILE A 381 3.50 14.25 -29.14
C ILE A 381 2.85 14.93 -30.33
N LYS A 382 3.66 15.61 -31.13
CA LYS A 382 3.23 16.20 -32.41
C LYS A 382 3.70 15.33 -33.58
#